data_9c326ca55d3a338ba8c2dd307ae73caf
#
_entry.id   9c326ca55d3a338ba8c2dd307ae73caf
#
_cell.length_a   1.000
_cell.length_b   1.000
_cell.length_c   1.000
_cell.angle_alpha   90.00
_cell.angle_beta   90.00
_cell.angle_gamma   90.00
#
_symmetry.space_group_name_H-M   'P 1'
#
loop_
_entity.id
_entity.type
_entity.pdbx_description
1 polymer ?
#
loop_
_entity_poly.entity_id
_entity_poly.type
_entity_poly.pdbx_seq_one_letter_code
_entity_poly.pdbx_strand_id
1 'polypeptide(L)'
;MKAYVYLLPALFIACLQNLPTLAQDSTPPSAKAPSSSGKVRISAIQISGYDKGDWPSSGLDVVGGLLPYMDQAKQEHAELVVFPEYVLGHIDVPGPETDQISRAAAAHDIYVIVGCWETLDDSRYANTALIFDREGTIAGKYRKTHAAVDHYEGEPAWSRPPANKDLDWFRQQDPEWTMERGTDLPVFDFDFGRVGILTCYDGWFPESFRSLSLKGAELIVWINGRRGSVEDFIIQSAMFQNHIAVISANQAYGGGTMIGDLPAKILARCPDGQEAFITSEVDLAHVRKVRGSSRNFQQRRPDLYEAITQPIASAKTLPVLEGDSTPQKEGTASEASLRVASCQFPVSADVAANAQWIRKYMHQAKTRGAHLLHTSEASLSGYAGVDFGTFDDFDWDLLRHETAALCRLAQELELWLVLGSAHYLDAKTKPTNCLYLINPSGRVVDRYDKSMCTFGDQQHYTAGNRLVTREIRGVKVGLAICYDACWPQVYAAYQEKGTTLMLHSFYNAGGKEANCLDVLVERQVPTRCADNRMWAVANNSSAPYSHWASFVARPDATIARRLTRNEAGMMVHEFPDTLSDKGWYHNFQPMRIRQDEPLTFGAASDHPRQADGTSKP
;
A
#
# COMPACT_ATOMS: atom_id res chain seq x y z
N MET A 1 38.28 -4.25 -44.07
CA MET A 1 39.70 -4.45 -43.70
C MET A 1 40.07 -3.39 -42.65
N LYS A 2 40.42 -3.80 -41.52
CA LYS A 2 41.21 -3.35 -40.37
C LYS A 2 40.41 -3.48 -39.08
N ALA A 3 40.68 -4.57 -38.40
CA ALA A 3 40.34 -4.84 -37.01
C ALA A 3 41.26 -4.00 -36.10
N TYR A 4 40.72 -3.47 -35.02
CA TYR A 4 41.51 -3.03 -33.86
C TYR A 4 41.10 -3.85 -32.65
N VAL A 5 42.04 -4.71 -32.27
CA VAL A 5 42.11 -5.42 -31.01
C VAL A 5 42.63 -4.44 -29.95
N TYR A 6 41.94 -4.29 -28.83
CA TYR A 6 42.53 -3.68 -27.63
C TYR A 6 42.64 -4.71 -26.52
N LEU A 7 43.88 -4.92 -26.12
CA LEU A 7 44.33 -5.70 -24.97
C LEU A 7 43.90 -5.04 -23.66
N LEU A 8 43.38 -5.86 -22.76
CA LEU A 8 43.29 -5.60 -21.33
C LEU A 8 44.63 -5.87 -20.62
N PRO A 9 45.07 -5.09 -19.67
CA PRO A 9 46.13 -5.51 -18.74
C PRO A 9 45.50 -6.19 -17.52
N ALA A 10 45.95 -7.41 -17.29
CA ALA A 10 45.82 -8.12 -16.03
C ALA A 10 46.75 -7.53 -15.01
N LEU A 11 46.19 -7.07 -13.89
CA LEU A 11 46.87 -6.94 -12.57
C LEU A 11 45.81 -6.58 -11.50
N PHE A 12 45.38 -7.59 -10.75
CA PHE A 12 44.97 -7.55 -9.35
C PHE A 12 44.47 -8.96 -8.93
N ILE A 13 45.43 -9.89 -8.84
CA ILE A 13 45.25 -11.14 -8.08
C ILE A 13 46.41 -11.19 -7.12
N ALA A 14 46.18 -10.81 -5.88
CA ALA A 14 46.90 -11.26 -4.68
C ALA A 14 46.40 -10.43 -3.48
N CYS A 15 45.45 -10.98 -2.72
CA CYS A 15 45.22 -10.81 -1.29
C CYS A 15 43.86 -11.32 -0.88
N LEU A 16 43.65 -12.64 -0.93
CA LEU A 16 42.57 -13.34 -0.21
C LEU A 16 43.01 -14.79 0.00
N GLN A 17 43.95 -14.98 0.88
CA GLN A 17 44.21 -16.27 1.51
C GLN A 17 44.28 -16.03 3.01
N ASN A 18 43.37 -16.70 3.71
CA ASN A 18 43.25 -16.94 5.16
C ASN A 18 42.01 -16.31 5.80
N LEU A 19 40.89 -16.99 5.55
CA LEU A 19 39.78 -17.08 6.50
C LEU A 19 39.46 -18.56 6.72
N PRO A 20 39.24 -19.01 7.96
CA PRO A 20 38.98 -20.43 8.22
C PRO A 20 37.59 -20.80 7.74
N THR A 21 37.53 -21.83 6.93
CA THR A 21 36.32 -22.53 6.52
C THR A 21 35.67 -23.19 7.73
N LEU A 22 34.59 -22.63 8.25
CA LEU A 22 33.62 -23.35 9.05
C LEU A 22 32.72 -24.13 8.06
N ALA A 23 33.05 -25.40 7.89
CA ALA A 23 32.20 -26.34 7.24
C ALA A 23 30.95 -26.55 8.11
N GLN A 24 29.79 -26.09 7.64
CA GLN A 24 28.50 -26.64 8.03
C GLN A 24 28.00 -27.48 6.86
N ASP A 25 28.25 -28.78 6.94
CA ASP A 25 27.50 -29.77 6.19
C ASP A 25 26.06 -29.81 6.74
N SER A 26 25.18 -29.15 6.02
CA SER A 26 23.75 -29.44 6.05
C SER A 26 23.25 -29.34 4.62
N THR A 27 23.28 -30.47 3.92
CA THR A 27 22.47 -30.68 2.71
C THR A 27 21.02 -30.40 3.08
N PRO A 28 20.35 -29.42 2.44
CA PRO A 28 18.92 -29.26 2.65
C PRO A 28 18.19 -30.50 2.13
N PRO A 29 17.10 -30.95 2.80
CA PRO A 29 16.31 -32.06 2.31
C PRO A 29 15.84 -31.77 0.89
N SER A 30 15.88 -32.77 0.02
CA SER A 30 15.50 -32.68 -1.39
C SER A 30 14.06 -32.21 -1.48
N ALA A 31 13.86 -30.96 -1.89
CA ALA A 31 12.54 -30.42 -2.16
C ALA A 31 11.86 -31.29 -3.23
N LYS A 32 10.66 -31.80 -2.94
CA LYS A 32 9.78 -32.39 -3.94
C LYS A 32 9.64 -31.37 -5.10
N ALA A 33 9.74 -31.83 -6.33
CA ALA A 33 9.56 -30.96 -7.48
C ALA A 33 8.19 -30.26 -7.39
N PRO A 34 8.11 -28.96 -7.68
CA PRO A 34 6.86 -28.21 -7.58
C PRO A 34 5.76 -28.87 -8.41
N SER A 35 4.52 -28.81 -7.93
CA SER A 35 3.36 -29.40 -8.62
C SER A 35 3.36 -28.94 -10.08
N SER A 36 3.18 -29.86 -11.01
CA SER A 36 3.26 -29.60 -12.45
C SER A 36 2.22 -28.59 -12.97
N SER A 37 1.16 -28.32 -12.18
CA SER A 37 0.11 -27.37 -12.51
C SER A 37 0.44 -25.92 -12.13
N GLY A 38 1.34 -25.70 -11.16
CA GLY A 38 1.62 -24.37 -10.60
C GLY A 38 0.45 -23.74 -9.85
N LYS A 39 -0.63 -24.49 -9.61
CA LYS A 39 -1.77 -24.11 -8.81
C LYS A 39 -1.67 -24.75 -7.45
N VAL A 40 -2.11 -24.03 -6.43
CA VAL A 40 -2.11 -24.48 -5.04
C VAL A 40 -3.49 -24.29 -4.43
N ARG A 41 -4.02 -25.32 -3.77
CA ARG A 41 -5.29 -25.25 -3.06
C ARG A 41 -5.04 -24.86 -1.62
N ILE A 42 -5.69 -23.79 -1.17
CA ILE A 42 -5.48 -23.17 0.15
C ILE A 42 -6.80 -23.10 0.89
N SER A 43 -6.76 -23.47 2.17
CA SER A 43 -7.85 -23.24 3.11
C SER A 43 -7.49 -22.13 4.08
N ALA A 44 -8.43 -21.21 4.31
CA ALA A 44 -8.30 -20.15 5.29
C ALA A 44 -9.45 -20.23 6.30
N ILE A 45 -9.09 -20.14 7.57
CA ILE A 45 -10.01 -20.38 8.67
C ILE A 45 -10.30 -19.07 9.40
N GLN A 46 -11.56 -18.82 9.68
CA GLN A 46 -12.05 -17.73 10.51
C GLN A 46 -12.60 -18.34 11.80
N ILE A 47 -11.78 -18.35 12.84
CA ILE A 47 -12.13 -18.95 14.14
C ILE A 47 -11.66 -18.04 15.26
N SER A 48 -12.36 -18.06 16.38
CA SER A 48 -11.96 -17.40 17.62
C SER A 48 -11.45 -18.46 18.60
N GLY A 49 -10.15 -18.66 18.61
CA GLY A 49 -9.50 -19.48 19.66
C GLY A 49 -9.33 -18.73 20.96
N TYR A 50 -9.62 -17.46 20.96
CA TYR A 50 -9.29 -16.50 21.96
C TYR A 50 -10.52 -15.67 22.29
N ASP A 51 -11.04 -15.79 23.49
CA ASP A 51 -12.26 -15.06 23.83
C ASP A 51 -11.95 -13.64 24.34
N LYS A 52 -12.87 -12.76 24.05
CA LYS A 52 -12.83 -11.32 24.32
C LYS A 52 -12.38 -11.00 25.74
N GLY A 53 -11.15 -10.53 25.90
CA GLY A 53 -10.69 -9.94 27.15
C GLY A 53 -10.25 -10.92 28.23
N ASP A 54 -10.55 -12.19 28.11
CA ASP A 54 -9.87 -13.21 28.86
C ASP A 54 -8.66 -13.63 28.06
N TRP A 55 -7.48 -13.25 28.49
CA TRP A 55 -6.30 -13.93 28.03
C TRP A 55 -6.56 -15.40 28.18
N PRO A 56 -6.46 -16.15 27.11
CA PRO A 56 -6.88 -17.50 27.19
C PRO A 56 -5.99 -18.21 28.18
N SER A 57 -6.58 -18.99 28.87
CA SER A 57 -6.02 -20.31 29.05
C SER A 57 -5.55 -20.79 27.67
N SER A 58 -4.30 -20.48 27.30
CA SER A 58 -3.58 -21.22 26.27
C SER A 58 -3.71 -22.67 26.61
N GLY A 59 -3.86 -23.54 25.65
CA GLY A 59 -3.81 -24.92 25.94
C GLY A 59 -4.36 -25.84 24.87
N LEU A 60 -4.33 -27.08 25.20
CA LEU A 60 -4.69 -28.19 24.32
C LEU A 60 -6.15 -28.13 23.84
N ASP A 61 -7.04 -27.53 24.63
CA ASP A 61 -8.44 -27.32 24.23
C ASP A 61 -8.58 -26.42 23.00
N VAL A 62 -7.75 -25.39 22.89
CA VAL A 62 -7.74 -24.52 21.70
C VAL A 62 -7.29 -25.32 20.48
N VAL A 63 -6.21 -26.09 20.61
CA VAL A 63 -5.72 -26.95 19.51
C VAL A 63 -6.80 -27.97 19.11
N GLY A 64 -7.50 -28.56 20.08
CA GLY A 64 -8.64 -29.46 19.81
C GLY A 64 -9.72 -28.82 18.94
N GLY A 65 -9.94 -27.52 19.07
CA GLY A 65 -10.84 -26.75 18.18
C GLY A 65 -10.30 -26.52 16.76
N LEU A 66 -8.96 -26.53 16.57
CA LEU A 66 -8.35 -26.34 15.24
C LEU A 66 -8.28 -27.62 14.41
N LEU A 67 -8.10 -28.78 15.06
CA LEU A 67 -7.91 -30.08 14.37
C LEU A 67 -9.05 -30.42 13.40
N PRO A 68 -10.35 -30.23 13.71
CA PRO A 68 -11.44 -30.49 12.76
C PRO A 68 -11.34 -29.69 11.46
N TYR A 69 -10.81 -28.46 11.52
CA TYR A 69 -10.56 -27.66 10.32
C TYR A 69 -9.40 -28.18 9.49
N MET A 70 -8.38 -28.78 10.13
CA MET A 70 -7.31 -29.45 9.41
C MET A 70 -7.83 -30.73 8.72
N ASP A 71 -8.71 -31.49 9.38
CA ASP A 71 -9.41 -32.63 8.77
C ASP A 71 -10.23 -32.20 7.56
N GLN A 72 -10.98 -31.10 7.69
CA GLN A 72 -11.78 -30.53 6.59
C GLN A 72 -10.87 -30.06 5.44
N ALA A 73 -9.76 -29.38 5.73
CA ALA A 73 -8.80 -28.94 4.72
C ALA A 73 -8.22 -30.13 3.94
N LYS A 74 -7.93 -31.25 4.61
CA LYS A 74 -7.51 -32.50 3.97
C LYS A 74 -8.59 -33.05 3.03
N GLN A 75 -9.87 -33.05 3.46
CA GLN A 75 -10.99 -33.50 2.64
C GLN A 75 -11.17 -32.65 1.39
N GLU A 76 -10.90 -31.34 1.51
CA GLU A 76 -10.92 -30.38 0.41
C GLU A 76 -9.64 -30.39 -0.44
N HIS A 77 -8.71 -31.31 -0.16
CA HIS A 77 -7.39 -31.43 -0.85
C HIS A 77 -6.54 -30.17 -0.75
N ALA A 78 -6.64 -29.43 0.35
CA ALA A 78 -5.79 -28.27 0.56
C ALA A 78 -4.33 -28.68 0.78
N GLU A 79 -3.43 -27.88 0.27
CA GLU A 79 -1.98 -28.03 0.42
C GLU A 79 -1.44 -27.12 1.54
N LEU A 80 -2.18 -26.07 1.86
CA LEU A 80 -1.91 -25.11 2.93
C LEU A 80 -3.19 -24.81 3.69
N VAL A 81 -3.12 -24.82 5.01
CA VAL A 81 -4.17 -24.31 5.90
C VAL A 81 -3.63 -23.12 6.70
N VAL A 82 -4.43 -22.06 6.79
CA VAL A 82 -4.05 -20.80 7.46
C VAL A 82 -5.03 -20.48 8.57
N PHE A 83 -4.51 -20.32 9.76
CA PHE A 83 -5.26 -19.89 10.95
C PHE A 83 -4.92 -18.45 11.33
N PRO A 84 -5.78 -17.79 12.13
CA PRO A 84 -5.58 -16.40 12.55
C PRO A 84 -4.35 -16.15 13.43
N GLU A 85 -4.05 -14.87 13.64
CA GLU A 85 -3.07 -14.36 14.59
C GLU A 85 -3.43 -14.80 16.01
N TYR A 86 -2.42 -15.16 16.79
CA TYR A 86 -2.45 -15.58 18.21
C TYR A 86 -3.61 -16.52 18.61
N VAL A 87 -4.17 -17.26 17.68
CA VAL A 87 -5.29 -18.17 17.95
C VAL A 87 -4.97 -19.26 18.98
N LEU A 88 -3.69 -19.62 19.13
CA LEU A 88 -3.22 -20.58 20.12
C LEU A 88 -3.00 -19.97 21.53
N GLY A 89 -3.11 -18.65 21.67
CA GLY A 89 -2.76 -17.97 22.91
C GLY A 89 -1.27 -18.05 23.25
N HIS A 90 -0.94 -17.98 24.55
CA HIS A 90 0.44 -18.11 25.04
C HIS A 90 0.85 -19.57 25.12
N ILE A 91 1.89 -19.92 24.39
CA ILE A 91 2.43 -21.30 24.36
C ILE A 91 3.96 -21.28 24.33
N ASP A 92 4.55 -22.36 24.78
CA ASP A 92 5.96 -22.67 24.56
C ASP A 92 6.16 -23.22 23.14
N VAL A 93 7.26 -22.90 22.50
CA VAL A 93 7.56 -23.36 21.13
C VAL A 93 9.01 -23.87 21.06
N PRO A 94 9.23 -25.19 20.92
CA PRO A 94 8.24 -26.28 20.84
C PRO A 94 7.55 -26.55 22.18
N GLY A 95 6.34 -27.13 22.13
CA GLY A 95 5.53 -27.47 23.28
C GLY A 95 4.36 -28.41 22.93
N PRO A 96 3.53 -28.80 23.91
CA PRO A 96 2.44 -29.75 23.70
C PRO A 96 1.46 -29.38 22.61
N GLU A 97 1.15 -28.07 22.46
CA GLU A 97 0.26 -27.52 21.45
C GLU A 97 0.87 -27.69 20.07
N THR A 98 2.14 -27.30 19.92
CA THR A 98 2.86 -27.44 18.65
C THR A 98 3.03 -28.89 18.25
N ASP A 99 3.22 -29.82 19.22
CA ASP A 99 3.32 -31.24 18.95
C ASP A 99 2.04 -31.85 18.38
N GLN A 100 0.87 -31.36 18.79
CA GLN A 100 -0.40 -31.82 18.23
C GLN A 100 -0.61 -31.32 16.78
N ILE A 101 -0.33 -30.03 16.53
CA ILE A 101 -0.41 -29.48 15.17
C ILE A 101 0.59 -30.15 14.24
N SER A 102 1.81 -30.39 14.73
CA SER A 102 2.88 -31.12 14.05
C SER A 102 2.41 -32.50 13.57
N ARG A 103 1.83 -33.30 14.49
CA ARG A 103 1.28 -34.61 14.14
C ARG A 103 0.14 -34.53 13.12
N ALA A 104 -0.75 -33.56 13.25
CA ALA A 104 -1.85 -33.39 12.32
C ALA A 104 -1.35 -32.94 10.92
N ALA A 105 -0.41 -32.00 10.86
CA ALA A 105 0.22 -31.56 9.61
C ALA A 105 0.85 -32.75 8.86
N ALA A 106 1.63 -33.57 9.59
CA ALA A 106 2.25 -34.77 9.02
C ALA A 106 1.21 -35.82 8.58
N ALA A 107 0.19 -36.08 9.40
CA ALA A 107 -0.85 -37.04 9.05
C ALA A 107 -1.67 -36.66 7.83
N HIS A 108 -1.82 -35.37 7.59
CA HIS A 108 -2.58 -34.84 6.46
C HIS A 108 -1.72 -34.49 5.25
N ASP A 109 -0.40 -34.50 5.35
CA ASP A 109 0.54 -34.07 4.27
C ASP A 109 0.24 -32.63 3.81
N ILE A 110 0.06 -31.70 4.78
CA ILE A 110 -0.30 -30.30 4.52
C ILE A 110 0.61 -29.32 5.27
N TYR A 111 0.86 -28.16 4.67
CA TYR A 111 1.45 -27.02 5.37
C TYR A 111 0.43 -26.35 6.29
N VAL A 112 0.89 -25.88 7.47
CA VAL A 112 0.06 -25.13 8.41
C VAL A 112 0.73 -23.83 8.79
N ILE A 113 -0.02 -22.73 8.75
CA ILE A 113 0.38 -21.44 9.30
C ILE A 113 -0.60 -21.07 10.41
N VAL A 114 -0.09 -20.83 11.61
CA VAL A 114 -0.92 -20.55 12.80
C VAL A 114 -0.25 -19.54 13.72
N GLY A 115 -1.03 -18.59 14.25
CA GLY A 115 -0.54 -17.54 15.15
C GLY A 115 -0.57 -17.94 16.62
N CYS A 116 0.45 -17.51 17.38
CA CYS A 116 0.53 -17.66 18.82
C CYS A 116 1.24 -16.47 19.49
N TRP A 117 1.12 -16.38 20.81
CA TRP A 117 2.05 -15.66 21.66
C TRP A 117 3.13 -16.64 22.11
N GLU A 118 4.29 -16.59 21.43
CA GLU A 118 5.42 -17.45 21.71
C GLU A 118 6.10 -17.02 23.01
N THR A 119 6.19 -17.88 24.00
CA THR A 119 7.03 -17.69 25.20
C THR A 119 8.50 -17.81 24.81
N LEU A 120 9.30 -16.78 25.05
CA LEU A 120 10.74 -16.77 24.80
C LEU A 120 11.53 -17.10 26.05
N ASP A 121 11.10 -16.56 27.19
CA ASP A 121 11.57 -16.86 28.56
C ASP A 121 10.54 -16.32 29.58
N ASP A 122 10.87 -16.36 30.86
CA ASP A 122 9.98 -15.95 31.96
C ASP A 122 9.47 -14.50 31.82
N SER A 123 10.20 -13.65 31.11
CA SER A 123 9.91 -12.21 30.97
C SER A 123 9.59 -11.75 29.56
N ARG A 124 9.90 -12.56 28.55
CA ARG A 124 9.77 -12.15 27.12
C ARG A 124 8.86 -13.08 26.36
N TYR A 125 8.13 -12.50 25.42
CA TYR A 125 7.23 -13.19 24.51
C TYR A 125 7.13 -12.45 23.20
N ALA A 126 6.69 -13.12 22.14
CA ALA A 126 6.54 -12.54 20.81
C ALA A 126 5.20 -12.96 20.18
N ASN A 127 4.64 -12.08 19.36
CA ASN A 127 3.53 -12.41 18.48
C ASN A 127 4.11 -13.12 17.24
N THR A 128 3.89 -14.42 17.15
CA THR A 128 4.58 -15.31 16.21
C THR A 128 3.60 -16.08 15.34
N ALA A 129 3.83 -16.08 14.04
CA ALA A 129 3.26 -17.05 13.12
C ALA A 129 4.21 -18.24 12.99
N LEU A 130 3.72 -19.43 13.31
CA LEU A 130 4.43 -20.69 13.16
C LEU A 130 4.11 -21.33 11.82
N ILE A 131 5.11 -21.92 11.19
CA ILE A 131 4.99 -22.63 9.92
C ILE A 131 5.35 -24.09 10.15
N PHE A 132 4.41 -24.99 9.91
CA PHE A 132 4.65 -26.43 9.89
C PHE A 132 4.69 -26.92 8.45
N ASP A 133 5.68 -27.73 8.14
CA ASP A 133 5.77 -28.42 6.86
C ASP A 133 4.90 -29.69 6.81
N ARG A 134 4.91 -30.37 5.68
CA ARG A 134 4.15 -31.60 5.46
C ARG A 134 4.63 -32.77 6.31
N GLU A 135 5.87 -32.71 6.76
CA GLU A 135 6.47 -33.67 7.69
C GLU A 135 6.14 -33.36 9.16
N GLY A 136 5.45 -32.25 9.42
CA GLY A 136 5.10 -31.78 10.75
C GLY A 136 6.24 -31.05 11.47
N THR A 137 7.31 -30.71 10.77
CA THR A 137 8.41 -29.93 11.37
C THR A 137 8.04 -28.46 11.41
N ILE A 138 8.45 -27.74 12.46
CA ILE A 138 8.40 -26.28 12.45
C ILE A 138 9.46 -25.77 11.48
N ALA A 139 9.03 -25.57 10.23
CA ALA A 139 9.89 -25.13 9.12
C ALA A 139 10.30 -23.65 9.22
N GLY A 140 9.59 -22.87 10.03
CA GLY A 140 9.90 -21.46 10.21
C GLY A 140 9.03 -20.74 11.21
N LYS A 141 9.45 -19.54 11.55
CA LYS A 141 8.74 -18.61 12.44
C LYS A 141 8.81 -17.21 11.88
N TYR A 142 7.70 -16.49 11.91
CA TYR A 142 7.69 -15.06 11.67
C TYR A 142 7.19 -14.34 12.92
N ARG A 143 8.00 -13.44 13.46
CA ARG A 143 7.61 -12.56 14.56
C ARG A 143 7.15 -11.22 14.02
N LYS A 144 5.99 -10.75 14.50
CA LYS A 144 5.40 -9.47 14.11
C LYS A 144 6.41 -8.33 14.26
N THR A 145 6.54 -7.50 13.21
CA THR A 145 7.53 -6.42 13.17
C THR A 145 6.94 -5.08 13.60
N HIS A 146 5.66 -4.82 13.34
CA HIS A 146 4.98 -3.58 13.67
C HIS A 146 3.95 -3.81 14.78
N ALA A 147 4.22 -3.24 15.95
CA ALA A 147 3.28 -3.31 17.07
C ALA A 147 2.05 -2.42 16.81
N ALA A 148 0.85 -2.97 17.02
CA ALA A 148 -0.40 -2.22 16.97
C ALA A 148 -0.74 -1.74 18.39
N VAL A 149 0.03 -0.78 18.88
CA VAL A 149 -0.17 -0.23 20.22
C VAL A 149 -1.33 0.75 20.24
N ASP A 150 -2.20 0.60 21.23
CA ASP A 150 -3.34 1.46 21.42
C ASP A 150 -2.99 2.70 22.27
N HIS A 151 -3.91 3.62 22.41
CA HIS A 151 -3.78 4.75 23.33
C HIS A 151 -4.56 4.48 24.60
N TYR A 152 -4.18 5.14 25.68
CA TYR A 152 -4.86 5.04 26.97
C TYR A 152 -5.80 6.23 27.15
N GLU A 153 -6.87 6.03 27.91
CA GLU A 153 -7.84 7.09 28.20
C GLU A 153 -7.15 8.33 28.79
N GLY A 154 -7.41 9.47 28.18
CA GLY A 154 -6.81 10.76 28.57
C GLY A 154 -5.40 11.02 28.03
N GLU A 155 -4.83 10.09 27.30
CA GLU A 155 -3.51 10.23 26.67
C GLU A 155 -3.66 10.39 25.15
N PRO A 156 -2.72 11.08 24.49
CA PRO A 156 -2.70 11.11 23.02
C PRO A 156 -2.55 9.69 22.48
N ALA A 157 -3.18 9.40 21.37
CA ALA A 157 -2.87 8.19 20.61
C ALA A 157 -1.34 8.08 20.46
N TRP A 158 -0.73 6.91 20.67
CA TRP A 158 0.73 6.70 20.69
C TRP A 158 1.45 7.22 21.93
N SER A 159 0.71 7.54 22.96
CA SER A 159 1.34 7.84 24.24
C SER A 159 2.24 6.69 24.67
N ARG A 160 3.16 6.99 25.55
CA ARG A 160 4.00 5.96 26.15
C ARG A 160 3.12 5.03 27.01
N PRO A 161 3.52 3.77 27.16
CA PRO A 161 2.83 2.86 28.04
C PRO A 161 2.74 3.47 29.45
N PRO A 162 1.64 3.26 30.19
CA PRO A 162 1.51 3.80 31.53
C PRO A 162 2.64 3.30 32.44
N ALA A 163 3.35 4.25 33.03
CA ALA A 163 4.55 3.97 33.84
C ALA A 163 4.29 3.14 35.11
N ASN A 164 3.03 3.03 35.55
CA ASN A 164 2.63 2.33 36.75
C ASN A 164 2.08 0.92 36.51
N LYS A 165 2.25 0.38 35.30
CA LYS A 165 1.79 -0.96 34.93
C LYS A 165 2.98 -1.93 34.86
N ASP A 166 2.74 -3.14 35.37
CA ASP A 166 3.71 -4.23 35.31
C ASP A 166 3.55 -5.07 34.04
N LEU A 167 4.45 -6.03 33.89
CA LEU A 167 4.47 -6.91 32.74
C LEU A 167 3.20 -7.74 32.61
N ASP A 168 2.64 -8.20 33.74
CA ASP A 168 1.45 -9.03 33.74
C ASP A 168 0.22 -8.25 33.27
N TRP A 169 0.14 -6.97 33.65
CA TRP A 169 -0.89 -6.10 33.11
C TRP A 169 -0.77 -5.96 31.60
N PHE A 170 0.44 -5.70 31.07
CA PHE A 170 0.63 -5.59 29.61
C PHE A 170 0.28 -6.88 28.89
N ARG A 171 0.72 -8.01 29.41
CA ARG A 171 0.38 -9.31 28.83
C ARG A 171 -1.12 -9.54 28.71
N GLN A 172 -1.89 -9.06 29.69
CA GLN A 172 -3.33 -9.26 29.75
C GLN A 172 -4.13 -8.21 28.96
N GLN A 173 -3.70 -6.97 28.96
CA GLN A 173 -4.49 -5.86 28.44
C GLN A 173 -3.97 -5.31 27.11
N ASP A 174 -2.65 -5.22 26.96
CA ASP A 174 -2.04 -4.63 25.76
C ASP A 174 -0.64 -5.24 25.49
N PRO A 175 -0.61 -6.50 25.06
CA PRO A 175 0.63 -7.27 24.97
C PRO A 175 1.62 -6.74 23.93
N GLU A 176 1.15 -6.01 22.94
CA GLU A 176 2.01 -5.54 21.87
C GLU A 176 2.97 -4.41 22.31
N TRP A 177 2.68 -3.71 23.40
CA TRP A 177 3.59 -2.73 23.99
C TRP A 177 4.91 -3.33 24.44
N THR A 178 4.88 -4.57 24.89
CA THR A 178 6.02 -5.19 25.57
C THR A 178 6.50 -6.49 24.92
N MET A 179 5.92 -6.87 23.77
CA MET A 179 6.38 -8.03 23.02
C MET A 179 7.75 -7.79 22.38
N GLU A 180 8.54 -8.83 22.23
CA GLU A 180 9.71 -8.84 21.36
C GLU A 180 9.25 -8.77 19.91
N ARG A 181 9.71 -7.76 19.19
CA ARG A 181 9.38 -7.56 17.78
C ARG A 181 10.35 -8.32 16.88
N GLY A 182 9.83 -8.80 15.76
CA GLY A 182 10.67 -9.28 14.67
C GLY A 182 11.56 -8.18 14.08
N THR A 183 12.68 -8.57 13.55
CA THR A 183 13.67 -7.65 12.95
C THR A 183 13.83 -7.85 11.44
N ASP A 184 13.08 -8.79 10.85
CA ASP A 184 13.14 -9.09 9.42
C ASP A 184 11.76 -9.47 8.87
N LEU A 185 11.64 -9.38 7.57
CA LEU A 185 10.52 -9.87 6.76
C LEU A 185 11.02 -11.07 5.93
N PRO A 186 11.06 -12.27 6.51
CA PRO A 186 11.58 -13.46 5.82
C PRO A 186 10.60 -13.98 4.76
N VAL A 187 11.14 -14.70 3.79
CA VAL A 187 10.39 -15.47 2.81
C VAL A 187 10.76 -16.94 2.98
N PHE A 188 9.76 -17.82 2.98
CA PHE A 188 9.91 -19.24 3.24
C PHE A 188 9.69 -20.04 1.95
N ASP A 189 10.50 -21.03 1.71
CA ASP A 189 10.39 -21.91 0.55
C ASP A 189 9.47 -23.09 0.87
N PHE A 190 8.30 -23.13 0.23
CA PHE A 190 7.37 -24.26 0.24
C PHE A 190 7.54 -25.04 -1.07
N ASP A 191 7.12 -26.29 -1.11
CA ASP A 191 7.25 -27.13 -2.31
C ASP A 191 6.43 -26.63 -3.51
N PHE A 192 5.41 -25.80 -3.26
CA PHE A 192 4.60 -25.16 -4.31
C PHE A 192 5.05 -23.73 -4.67
N GLY A 193 5.90 -23.07 -3.87
CA GLY A 193 6.34 -21.70 -4.12
C GLY A 193 6.85 -20.97 -2.89
N ARG A 194 7.19 -19.69 -3.05
CA ARG A 194 7.75 -18.86 -2.00
C ARG A 194 6.66 -18.07 -1.28
N VAL A 195 6.62 -18.18 0.04
CA VAL A 195 5.58 -17.60 0.90
C VAL A 195 6.17 -16.57 1.84
N GLY A 196 5.63 -15.35 1.83
CA GLY A 196 5.87 -14.33 2.85
C GLY A 196 4.76 -14.32 3.88
N ILE A 197 5.06 -13.88 5.10
CA ILE A 197 4.06 -13.78 6.17
C ILE A 197 4.04 -12.37 6.73
N LEU A 198 2.84 -11.86 6.99
CA LEU A 198 2.57 -10.62 7.71
C LEU A 198 1.56 -10.89 8.82
N THR A 199 1.64 -10.12 9.89
CA THR A 199 0.72 -10.23 11.02
C THR A 199 0.04 -8.89 11.27
N CYS A 200 -1.28 -8.85 11.15
CA CYS A 200 -2.18 -7.75 11.51
C CYS A 200 -1.66 -6.38 11.05
N TYR A 201 -1.13 -5.58 11.95
CA TYR A 201 -0.69 -4.21 11.68
C TYR A 201 0.42 -4.10 10.63
N ASP A 202 1.23 -5.16 10.42
CA ASP A 202 2.25 -5.18 9.34
C ASP A 202 1.66 -4.91 7.95
N GLY A 203 0.42 -5.33 7.72
CA GLY A 203 -0.26 -5.14 6.43
C GLY A 203 -0.74 -3.71 6.14
N TRP A 204 -0.66 -2.82 7.12
CA TRP A 204 -0.92 -1.39 6.94
C TRP A 204 0.26 -0.64 6.35
N PHE A 205 1.42 -1.31 6.26
CA PHE A 205 2.63 -0.76 5.66
C PHE A 205 2.83 -1.39 4.28
N PRO A 206 2.52 -0.67 3.20
CA PRO A 206 2.68 -1.21 1.85
C PRO A 206 4.12 -1.62 1.53
N GLU A 207 5.09 -1.07 2.27
CA GLU A 207 6.50 -1.45 2.22
C GLU A 207 6.72 -2.91 2.64
N SER A 208 5.91 -3.43 3.57
CA SER A 208 5.99 -4.83 4.02
C SER A 208 5.66 -5.78 2.88
N PHE A 209 4.55 -5.57 2.17
CA PHE A 209 4.20 -6.35 0.97
C PHE A 209 5.26 -6.21 -0.13
N ARG A 210 5.73 -4.97 -0.37
CA ARG A 210 6.74 -4.70 -1.39
C ARG A 210 8.06 -5.41 -1.07
N SER A 211 8.52 -5.35 0.18
CA SER A 211 9.76 -5.97 0.62
C SER A 211 9.73 -7.48 0.46
N LEU A 212 8.66 -8.14 0.90
CA LEU A 212 8.46 -9.59 0.73
C LEU A 212 8.42 -9.97 -0.76
N SER A 213 7.69 -9.20 -1.57
CA SER A 213 7.63 -9.45 -3.02
C SER A 213 8.99 -9.30 -3.69
N LEU A 214 9.80 -8.29 -3.34
CA LEU A 214 11.16 -8.11 -3.86
C LEU A 214 12.12 -9.22 -3.41
N LYS A 215 11.91 -9.80 -2.22
CA LYS A 215 12.62 -11.00 -1.74
C LYS A 215 12.14 -12.29 -2.42
N GLY A 216 11.14 -12.21 -3.29
CA GLY A 216 10.68 -13.31 -4.13
C GLY A 216 9.39 -14.00 -3.69
N ALA A 217 8.69 -13.53 -2.65
CA ALA A 217 7.40 -14.09 -2.25
C ALA A 217 6.40 -14.03 -3.42
N GLU A 218 5.75 -15.14 -3.72
CA GLU A 218 4.71 -15.29 -4.74
C GLU A 218 3.31 -15.25 -4.11
N LEU A 219 3.23 -15.71 -2.87
CA LEU A 219 2.08 -15.70 -2.00
C LEU A 219 2.45 -14.98 -0.71
N ILE A 220 1.56 -14.10 -0.22
CA ILE A 220 1.69 -13.54 1.13
C ILE A 220 0.49 -13.99 1.96
N VAL A 221 0.77 -14.54 3.11
CA VAL A 221 -0.21 -14.89 4.13
C VAL A 221 -0.22 -13.78 5.18
N TRP A 222 -1.39 -13.17 5.37
CA TRP A 222 -1.59 -12.08 6.31
C TRP A 222 -2.57 -12.51 7.40
N ILE A 223 -2.04 -13.00 8.52
CA ILE A 223 -2.85 -13.41 9.67
C ILE A 223 -3.21 -12.21 10.55
N ASN A 224 -4.42 -12.21 11.09
CA ASN A 224 -5.00 -11.09 11.82
C ASN A 224 -5.76 -11.55 13.07
N GLY A 225 -5.76 -10.68 14.09
CA GLY A 225 -6.57 -10.83 15.32
C GLY A 225 -7.42 -9.57 15.57
N ARG A 226 -7.96 -9.00 14.52
CA ARG A 226 -8.62 -7.69 14.52
C ARG A 226 -10.09 -7.80 14.90
N ARG A 227 -10.58 -6.78 15.64
CA ARG A 227 -12.01 -6.65 15.95
C ARG A 227 -12.85 -6.17 14.77
N GLY A 228 -12.23 -5.60 13.74
CA GLY A 228 -12.86 -5.22 12.47
C GLY A 228 -12.57 -6.22 11.37
N SER A 229 -13.39 -6.20 10.32
CA SER A 229 -13.15 -6.99 9.12
C SER A 229 -11.84 -6.56 8.43
N VAL A 230 -11.10 -7.52 7.88
CA VAL A 230 -9.91 -7.21 7.06
C VAL A 230 -10.35 -6.51 5.78
N GLU A 231 -9.64 -5.47 5.42
CA GLU A 231 -9.99 -4.60 4.29
C GLU A 231 -9.61 -5.23 2.95
N ASP A 232 -10.59 -5.46 2.12
CA ASP A 232 -10.41 -5.96 0.76
C ASP A 232 -9.57 -5.02 -0.12
N PHE A 233 -9.69 -3.71 0.08
CA PHE A 233 -8.95 -2.72 -0.70
C PHE A 233 -7.43 -2.79 -0.47
N ILE A 234 -6.98 -3.10 0.75
CA ILE A 234 -5.55 -3.32 1.06
C ILE A 234 -5.05 -4.54 0.30
N ILE A 235 -5.77 -5.65 0.41
CA ILE A 235 -5.40 -6.93 -0.25
C ILE A 235 -5.37 -6.75 -1.76
N GLN A 236 -6.41 -6.15 -2.34
CA GLN A 236 -6.49 -5.92 -3.79
C GLN A 236 -5.37 -5.02 -4.29
N SER A 237 -5.06 -3.94 -3.57
CA SER A 237 -3.94 -3.05 -3.89
C SER A 237 -2.60 -3.78 -3.78
N ALA A 238 -2.40 -4.57 -2.72
CA ALA A 238 -1.17 -5.33 -2.51
C ALA A 238 -0.93 -6.36 -3.62
N MET A 239 -1.96 -7.13 -4.00
CA MET A 239 -1.87 -8.11 -5.09
C MET A 239 -1.45 -7.46 -6.41
N PHE A 240 -2.14 -6.40 -6.80
CA PHE A 240 -1.90 -5.75 -8.08
C PHE A 240 -0.52 -5.14 -8.18
N GLN A 241 -0.15 -4.30 -7.21
CA GLN A 241 1.09 -3.53 -7.29
C GLN A 241 2.35 -4.35 -7.04
N ASN A 242 2.22 -5.53 -6.40
CA ASN A 242 3.34 -6.40 -6.06
C ASN A 242 3.37 -7.70 -6.86
N HIS A 243 2.36 -7.95 -7.71
CA HIS A 243 2.21 -9.19 -8.49
C HIS A 243 2.35 -10.43 -7.61
N ILE A 244 1.48 -10.56 -6.63
CA ILE A 244 1.43 -11.64 -5.65
C ILE A 244 -0.02 -12.11 -5.46
N ALA A 245 -0.20 -13.32 -4.95
CA ALA A 245 -1.44 -13.72 -4.31
C ALA A 245 -1.42 -13.32 -2.83
N VAL A 246 -2.58 -13.07 -2.22
CA VAL A 246 -2.68 -12.74 -0.79
C VAL A 246 -3.82 -13.54 -0.14
N ILE A 247 -3.50 -14.18 0.97
CA ILE A 247 -4.47 -14.85 1.83
C ILE A 247 -4.53 -14.07 3.14
N SER A 248 -5.73 -13.71 3.58
CA SER A 248 -5.90 -13.23 4.95
C SER A 248 -6.69 -14.24 5.79
N ALA A 249 -6.30 -14.41 7.04
CA ALA A 249 -7.08 -15.13 8.06
C ALA A 249 -7.26 -14.22 9.27
N ASN A 250 -8.48 -14.01 9.72
CA ASN A 250 -8.79 -13.17 10.87
C ASN A 250 -9.61 -13.94 11.91
N GLN A 251 -9.55 -13.49 13.15
CA GLN A 251 -10.41 -13.99 14.22
C GLN A 251 -11.90 -13.80 13.85
N ALA A 252 -12.75 -14.74 14.25
CA ALA A 252 -14.15 -14.75 13.88
C ALA A 252 -14.95 -13.54 14.36
N TYR A 253 -14.55 -12.97 15.51
CA TYR A 253 -15.18 -11.75 16.01
C TYR A 253 -14.96 -10.51 15.15
N GLY A 254 -13.96 -10.53 14.26
CA GLY A 254 -13.67 -9.44 13.32
C GLY A 254 -14.16 -9.72 11.91
N GLY A 255 -13.82 -10.87 11.36
CA GLY A 255 -14.19 -11.24 10.01
C GLY A 255 -13.21 -10.81 8.92
N GLY A 256 -13.61 -10.98 7.67
CA GLY A 256 -12.79 -10.58 6.51
C GLY A 256 -11.68 -11.56 6.15
N THR A 257 -11.75 -12.81 6.60
CA THR A 257 -10.89 -13.89 6.07
C THR A 257 -11.19 -14.08 4.59
N MET A 258 -10.15 -14.05 3.76
CA MET A 258 -10.32 -14.14 2.31
C MET A 258 -9.10 -14.73 1.61
N ILE A 259 -9.36 -15.30 0.43
CA ILE A 259 -8.35 -15.82 -0.49
C ILE A 259 -8.38 -14.95 -1.75
N GLY A 260 -7.26 -14.33 -2.06
CA GLY A 260 -7.10 -13.46 -3.21
C GLY A 260 -6.03 -13.94 -4.18
N ASP A 261 -6.28 -13.70 -5.47
CA ASP A 261 -5.37 -14.06 -6.56
C ASP A 261 -5.23 -12.90 -7.56
N LEU A 262 -4.17 -12.94 -8.37
CA LEU A 262 -3.94 -11.94 -9.41
C LEU A 262 -5.11 -11.88 -10.42
N PRO A 263 -5.35 -10.67 -10.96
CA PRO A 263 -4.63 -9.41 -10.71
C PRO A 263 -5.10 -8.63 -9.46
N ALA A 264 -6.25 -8.91 -8.88
CA ALA A 264 -6.81 -8.36 -7.66
C ALA A 264 -8.16 -9.02 -7.34
N LYS A 265 -8.32 -10.28 -7.69
CA LYS A 265 -9.59 -11.00 -7.56
C LYS A 265 -9.69 -11.63 -6.17
N ILE A 266 -10.75 -11.35 -5.46
CA ILE A 266 -11.12 -12.11 -4.27
C ILE A 266 -11.86 -13.38 -4.74
N LEU A 267 -11.26 -14.55 -4.50
CA LEU A 267 -11.78 -15.84 -4.91
C LEU A 267 -12.82 -16.37 -3.93
N ALA A 268 -12.55 -16.19 -2.64
CA ALA A 268 -13.44 -16.58 -1.55
C ALA A 268 -13.30 -15.62 -0.38
N ARG A 269 -14.38 -15.40 0.37
CA ARG A 269 -14.44 -14.57 1.57
C ARG A 269 -15.39 -15.16 2.58
N CYS A 270 -14.96 -15.19 3.86
CA CYS A 270 -15.85 -15.54 4.98
C CYS A 270 -16.84 -14.42 5.29
N PRO A 271 -18.04 -14.75 5.76
CA PRO A 271 -18.94 -13.76 6.37
C PRO A 271 -18.33 -13.15 7.62
N ASP A 272 -18.63 -11.87 7.90
CA ASP A 272 -18.11 -11.19 9.07
C ASP A 272 -18.82 -11.66 10.36
N GLY A 273 -18.07 -11.69 11.47
CA GLY A 273 -18.61 -11.90 12.81
C GLY A 273 -19.03 -13.34 13.14
N GLN A 274 -18.61 -14.34 12.39
CA GLN A 274 -18.91 -15.75 12.65
C GLN A 274 -17.75 -16.67 12.25
N GLU A 275 -17.70 -17.85 12.85
CA GLU A 275 -16.74 -18.88 12.44
C GLU A 275 -17.07 -19.39 11.03
N ALA A 276 -16.02 -19.57 10.23
CA ALA A 276 -16.17 -20.01 8.86
C ALA A 276 -14.89 -20.65 8.33
N PHE A 277 -15.07 -21.47 7.31
CA PHE A 277 -14.01 -22.13 6.55
C PHE A 277 -14.20 -21.81 5.07
N ILE A 278 -13.14 -21.40 4.41
CA ILE A 278 -13.13 -21.23 2.96
C ILE A 278 -11.94 -21.95 2.35
N THR A 279 -12.13 -22.45 1.14
CA THR A 279 -11.06 -23.02 0.33
C THR A 279 -11.12 -22.49 -1.10
N SER A 280 -9.97 -22.32 -1.73
CA SER A 280 -9.89 -21.93 -3.14
C SER A 280 -8.56 -22.35 -3.75
N GLU A 281 -8.52 -22.37 -5.08
CA GLU A 281 -7.31 -22.64 -5.85
C GLU A 281 -6.68 -21.33 -6.32
N VAL A 282 -5.41 -21.12 -5.98
CA VAL A 282 -4.59 -19.95 -6.34
C VAL A 282 -3.62 -20.33 -7.45
N ASP A 283 -3.50 -19.49 -8.48
CA ASP A 283 -2.65 -19.77 -9.66
C ASP A 283 -1.27 -19.08 -9.54
N LEU A 284 -0.34 -19.75 -8.85
CA LEU A 284 1.04 -19.27 -8.75
C LEU A 284 1.81 -19.32 -10.08
N ALA A 285 1.38 -20.18 -11.02
CA ALA A 285 1.97 -20.15 -12.37
C ALA A 285 1.63 -18.85 -13.09
N HIS A 286 0.39 -18.34 -12.91
CA HIS A 286 0.00 -17.02 -13.40
C HIS A 286 0.81 -15.90 -12.73
N VAL A 287 0.99 -15.95 -11.41
CA VAL A 287 1.85 -15.01 -10.66
C VAL A 287 3.25 -14.97 -11.25
N ARG A 288 3.89 -16.13 -11.45
CA ARG A 288 5.23 -16.25 -12.05
C ARG A 288 5.29 -15.68 -13.47
N LYS A 289 4.29 -16.00 -14.29
CA LYS A 289 4.17 -15.48 -15.67
C LYS A 289 4.08 -13.96 -15.69
N VAL A 290 3.21 -13.37 -14.88
CA VAL A 290 3.04 -11.91 -14.79
C VAL A 290 4.34 -11.25 -14.31
N ARG A 291 4.97 -11.76 -13.26
CA ARG A 291 6.24 -11.24 -12.74
C ARG A 291 7.36 -11.31 -13.78
N GLY A 292 7.44 -12.39 -14.52
CA GLY A 292 8.45 -12.58 -15.59
C GLY A 292 8.29 -11.62 -16.76
N SER A 293 7.08 -11.19 -17.06
CA SER A 293 6.77 -10.25 -18.16
C SER A 293 6.67 -8.79 -17.71
N SER A 294 6.42 -8.54 -16.43
CA SER A 294 6.27 -7.20 -15.88
C SER A 294 7.61 -6.54 -15.61
N ARG A 295 7.72 -5.27 -15.94
CA ARG A 295 8.87 -4.43 -15.60
C ARG A 295 8.64 -3.63 -14.31
N ASN A 296 7.56 -3.88 -13.60
CA ASN A 296 7.15 -3.10 -12.44
C ASN A 296 8.28 -2.95 -11.40
N PHE A 297 8.98 -4.03 -11.07
CA PHE A 297 10.09 -3.97 -10.11
C PHE A 297 11.33 -3.23 -10.63
N GLN A 298 11.57 -3.28 -11.94
CA GLN A 298 12.68 -2.60 -12.60
C GLN A 298 12.43 -1.10 -12.78
N GLN A 299 11.17 -0.69 -12.82
CA GLN A 299 10.75 0.71 -12.95
C GLN A 299 10.75 1.47 -11.62
N ARG A 300 11.14 0.83 -10.52
CA ARG A 300 11.27 1.51 -9.23
C ARG A 300 12.24 2.67 -9.33
N ARG A 301 11.89 3.76 -8.64
CA ARG A 301 12.66 5.00 -8.63
C ARG A 301 13.09 5.33 -7.19
N PRO A 302 14.05 4.57 -6.60
CA PRO A 302 14.53 4.81 -5.24
C PRO A 302 15.03 6.23 -5.04
N ASP A 303 15.56 6.85 -6.10
CA ASP A 303 15.98 8.24 -6.14
C ASP A 303 14.87 9.25 -5.80
N LEU A 304 13.61 8.91 -6.04
CA LEU A 304 12.46 9.79 -5.75
C LEU A 304 11.91 9.61 -4.33
N TYR A 305 12.10 8.44 -3.74
CA TYR A 305 11.52 8.10 -2.43
C TYR A 305 12.55 7.59 -1.41
N GLU A 306 13.80 8.02 -1.56
CA GLU A 306 14.87 7.69 -0.62
C GLU A 306 14.53 8.12 0.82
N ALA A 307 13.83 9.23 0.98
CA ALA A 307 13.44 9.76 2.28
C ALA A 307 12.67 8.77 3.16
N ILE A 308 11.85 7.87 2.57
CA ILE A 308 11.08 6.88 3.35
C ILE A 308 11.95 5.78 3.96
N THR A 309 13.20 5.66 3.55
CA THR A 309 14.17 4.67 4.10
C THR A 309 15.10 5.29 5.15
N GLN A 310 15.00 6.59 5.36
CA GLN A 310 15.85 7.30 6.33
C GLN A 310 15.11 7.43 7.66
N PRO A 311 15.86 7.36 8.79
CA PRO A 311 15.30 7.73 10.07
C PRO A 311 14.79 9.17 10.02
N ILE A 312 13.63 9.41 10.58
CA ILE A 312 13.06 10.74 10.58
C ILE A 312 13.81 11.59 11.61
N ALA A 313 14.40 12.68 11.13
CA ALA A 313 15.33 13.46 11.91
C ALA A 313 14.69 14.25 13.07
N SER A 314 13.39 14.51 13.03
CA SER A 314 12.68 15.21 14.11
C SER A 314 11.17 15.33 13.81
N ALA A 315 10.34 14.91 14.73
CA ALA A 315 8.89 15.10 14.69
C ALA A 315 8.42 16.56 14.63
N LYS A 316 9.29 17.47 14.99
CA LYS A 316 8.98 18.91 15.02
C LYS A 316 8.74 19.52 13.63
N THR A 317 9.03 18.78 12.56
CA THR A 317 8.91 19.27 11.18
C THR A 317 7.67 18.76 10.44
N LEU A 318 6.97 17.78 10.98
CA LEU A 318 5.70 17.35 10.41
C LEU A 318 4.58 18.17 11.02
N PRO A 319 3.66 18.72 10.20
CA PRO A 319 2.44 19.27 10.73
C PRO A 319 1.71 18.13 11.46
N VAL A 320 1.69 18.17 12.76
CA VAL A 320 0.74 17.40 13.54
C VAL A 320 -0.61 17.85 13.00
N LEU A 321 -1.28 16.96 12.27
CA LEU A 321 -2.71 17.10 12.10
C LEU A 321 -3.26 16.84 13.50
N GLU A 322 -3.32 17.87 14.33
CA GLU A 322 -4.05 17.83 15.56
C GLU A 322 -5.48 17.44 15.18
N GLY A 323 -5.76 16.16 15.33
CA GLY A 323 -7.11 15.66 15.42
C GLY A 323 -7.63 16.15 16.75
N ASP A 324 -8.11 17.36 16.71
CA ASP A 324 -8.49 18.08 17.89
C ASP A 324 -9.78 17.51 18.46
N SER A 325 -9.68 16.86 19.59
CA SER A 325 -10.77 16.65 20.52
C SER A 325 -10.94 17.84 21.48
N THR A 326 -10.30 18.98 21.24
CA THR A 326 -10.59 20.21 21.95
C THR A 326 -11.75 20.94 21.27
N PRO A 327 -12.81 21.35 22.01
CA PRO A 327 -13.86 22.18 21.44
C PRO A 327 -13.21 23.49 20.98
N GLN A 328 -13.12 23.69 19.66
CA GLN A 328 -12.73 24.99 19.13
C GLN A 328 -13.66 26.04 19.73
N LYS A 329 -13.04 26.98 20.45
CA LYS A 329 -13.73 28.26 20.74
C LYS A 329 -14.17 28.81 19.39
N GLU A 330 -15.45 29.13 19.27
CA GLU A 330 -16.02 29.92 18.18
C GLU A 330 -15.20 31.20 17.99
N GLY A 331 -14.18 31.11 17.14
CA GLY A 331 -13.34 32.20 16.71
C GLY A 331 -13.38 32.22 15.19
N THR A 332 -14.04 33.26 14.66
CA THR A 332 -13.99 33.78 13.27
C THR A 332 -13.53 32.79 12.21
N ALA A 333 -14.42 32.47 11.24
CA ALA A 333 -14.21 31.59 10.12
C ALA A 333 -12.78 31.71 9.58
N SER A 334 -12.01 30.65 9.73
CA SER A 334 -10.65 30.54 9.21
C SER A 334 -10.69 30.68 7.68
N GLU A 335 -9.92 31.64 7.14
CA GLU A 335 -9.70 31.80 5.70
C GLU A 335 -8.97 30.62 5.03
N ALA A 336 -8.71 29.53 5.76
CA ALA A 336 -7.87 28.40 5.38
C ALA A 336 -8.65 27.23 4.78
N SER A 337 -9.56 27.48 3.83
CA SER A 337 -10.20 26.40 3.06
C SER A 337 -9.88 26.50 1.58
N LEU A 338 -9.63 25.34 0.96
CA LEU A 338 -9.39 25.20 -0.46
C LEU A 338 -10.55 24.46 -1.15
N ARG A 339 -11.32 25.19 -1.96
CA ARG A 339 -12.39 24.60 -2.78
C ARG A 339 -11.82 24.19 -4.13
N VAL A 340 -11.75 22.90 -4.39
CA VAL A 340 -11.25 22.30 -5.63
C VAL A 340 -12.41 21.88 -6.51
N ALA A 341 -12.46 22.42 -7.74
CA ALA A 341 -13.28 21.88 -8.82
C ALA A 341 -12.48 20.80 -9.55
N SER A 342 -13.06 19.65 -9.78
CA SER A 342 -12.48 18.56 -10.57
C SER A 342 -13.40 18.25 -11.73
N CYS A 343 -12.91 18.39 -12.97
CA CYS A 343 -13.71 18.20 -14.17
C CYS A 343 -13.22 16.99 -14.98
N GLN A 344 -14.16 16.22 -15.51
CA GLN A 344 -13.91 15.19 -16.51
C GLN A 344 -14.66 15.51 -17.80
N PHE A 345 -14.01 15.25 -18.92
CA PHE A 345 -14.57 15.44 -20.26
C PHE A 345 -13.88 14.47 -21.25
N PRO A 346 -14.48 14.22 -22.42
CA PRO A 346 -13.89 13.35 -23.42
C PRO A 346 -12.66 14.03 -24.04
N VAL A 347 -11.48 13.68 -23.56
CA VAL A 347 -10.20 14.13 -24.13
C VAL A 347 -10.01 13.49 -25.51
N SER A 348 -9.42 14.23 -26.44
CA SER A 348 -9.17 13.80 -27.81
C SER A 348 -7.84 14.36 -28.35
N ALA A 349 -7.49 13.99 -29.58
CA ALA A 349 -6.34 14.55 -30.29
C ALA A 349 -6.50 16.05 -30.64
N ASP A 350 -7.71 16.58 -30.62
CA ASP A 350 -8.00 17.98 -30.99
C ASP A 350 -7.75 18.91 -29.79
N VAL A 351 -6.58 19.56 -29.81
CA VAL A 351 -6.14 20.53 -28.80
C VAL A 351 -7.12 21.68 -28.60
N ALA A 352 -7.70 22.18 -29.70
CA ALA A 352 -8.64 23.31 -29.64
C ALA A 352 -9.98 22.90 -28.99
N ALA A 353 -10.49 21.70 -29.32
CA ALA A 353 -11.69 21.16 -28.71
C ALA A 353 -11.47 20.86 -27.19
N ASN A 354 -10.34 20.31 -26.84
CA ASN A 354 -9.94 20.10 -25.44
C ASN A 354 -9.88 21.44 -24.68
N ALA A 355 -9.28 22.47 -25.28
CA ALA A 355 -9.19 23.81 -24.69
C ALA A 355 -10.56 24.44 -24.47
N GLN A 356 -11.54 24.19 -25.36
CA GLN A 356 -12.93 24.66 -25.19
C GLN A 356 -13.60 24.03 -23.97
N TRP A 357 -13.40 22.72 -23.76
CA TRP A 357 -13.88 22.03 -22.56
C TRP A 357 -13.29 22.64 -21.28
N ILE A 358 -11.98 22.87 -21.28
CA ILE A 358 -11.27 23.42 -20.12
C ILE A 358 -11.80 24.83 -19.82
N ARG A 359 -11.92 25.72 -20.82
CA ARG A 359 -12.50 27.06 -20.63
C ARG A 359 -13.91 27.04 -20.05
N LYS A 360 -14.77 26.16 -20.57
CA LYS A 360 -16.12 25.95 -20.04
C LYS A 360 -16.07 25.62 -18.55
N TYR A 361 -15.22 24.68 -18.14
CA TYR A 361 -15.13 24.28 -16.74
C TYR A 361 -14.43 25.32 -15.87
N MET A 362 -13.49 26.11 -16.38
CA MET A 362 -12.92 27.25 -15.65
C MET A 362 -13.99 28.27 -15.27
N HIS A 363 -14.87 28.65 -16.19
CA HIS A 363 -16.00 29.55 -15.91
C HIS A 363 -16.98 28.92 -14.91
N GLN A 364 -17.32 27.64 -15.06
CA GLN A 364 -18.19 26.94 -14.12
C GLN A 364 -17.58 26.82 -12.72
N ALA A 365 -16.27 26.55 -12.63
CA ALA A 365 -15.54 26.48 -11.38
C ALA A 365 -15.60 27.83 -10.64
N LYS A 366 -15.32 28.92 -11.32
CA LYS A 366 -15.45 30.28 -10.75
C LYS A 366 -16.88 30.58 -10.29
N THR A 367 -17.88 30.27 -11.09
CA THR A 367 -19.30 30.45 -10.75
C THR A 367 -19.70 29.66 -9.52
N ARG A 368 -19.12 28.47 -9.30
CA ARG A 368 -19.36 27.64 -8.10
C ARG A 368 -18.44 27.99 -6.94
N GLY A 369 -17.67 29.08 -7.04
CA GLY A 369 -16.79 29.58 -6.00
C GLY A 369 -15.59 28.67 -5.72
N ALA A 370 -15.13 27.88 -6.69
CA ALA A 370 -13.91 27.13 -6.56
C ALA A 370 -12.68 28.07 -6.62
N HIS A 371 -11.65 27.69 -5.88
CA HIS A 371 -10.37 28.39 -5.87
C HIS A 371 -9.37 27.76 -6.87
N LEU A 372 -9.58 26.49 -7.22
CA LEU A 372 -8.73 25.72 -8.11
C LEU A 372 -9.58 24.81 -9.01
N LEU A 373 -9.21 24.75 -10.31
CA LEU A 373 -9.69 23.73 -11.24
C LEU A 373 -8.61 22.68 -11.45
N HIS A 374 -8.96 21.40 -11.32
CA HIS A 374 -8.12 20.24 -11.58
C HIS A 374 -8.65 19.49 -12.80
N THR A 375 -7.77 19.22 -13.77
CA THR A 375 -8.08 18.51 -15.02
C THR A 375 -7.41 17.13 -15.06
N SER A 376 -7.84 16.26 -15.97
CA SER A 376 -7.26 14.93 -16.15
C SER A 376 -5.87 14.98 -16.82
N GLU A 377 -5.17 13.83 -16.78
CA GLU A 377 -3.92 13.61 -17.50
C GLU A 377 -4.09 13.91 -18.99
N ALA A 378 -3.11 14.59 -19.60
CA ALA A 378 -3.08 14.96 -21.01
C ALA A 378 -4.34 15.71 -21.50
N SER A 379 -5.06 16.37 -20.60
CA SER A 379 -6.39 16.97 -20.87
C SER A 379 -6.37 18.02 -21.96
N LEU A 380 -5.27 18.76 -22.14
CA LEU A 380 -5.14 19.74 -23.22
C LEU A 380 -4.55 19.13 -24.49
N SER A 381 -3.44 18.39 -24.36
CA SER A 381 -2.68 17.86 -25.50
C SER A 381 -3.31 16.66 -26.20
N GLY A 382 -4.20 15.93 -25.52
CA GLY A 382 -4.45 14.54 -25.86
C GLY A 382 -3.29 13.63 -25.45
N TYR A 383 -3.48 12.33 -25.57
CA TYR A 383 -2.54 11.30 -25.07
C TYR A 383 -1.87 10.58 -26.25
N ALA A 384 -0.54 10.71 -26.36
CA ALA A 384 0.22 10.02 -27.41
C ALA A 384 0.15 8.49 -27.25
N GLY A 385 0.00 7.80 -28.35
CA GLY A 385 -0.22 6.34 -28.40
C GLY A 385 -1.65 5.92 -28.10
N VAL A 386 -2.57 6.86 -27.78
CA VAL A 386 -3.99 6.60 -27.52
C VAL A 386 -4.86 7.48 -28.42
N ASP A 387 -4.83 8.80 -28.23
CA ASP A 387 -5.63 9.75 -29.03
C ASP A 387 -4.99 10.04 -30.39
N PHE A 388 -3.68 10.05 -30.45
CA PHE A 388 -2.86 10.20 -31.66
C PHE A 388 -1.62 9.29 -31.58
N GLY A 389 -0.91 9.11 -32.70
CA GLY A 389 0.21 8.17 -32.77
C GLY A 389 1.46 8.65 -32.03
N THR A 390 2.20 9.59 -32.65
CA THR A 390 3.46 10.13 -32.12
C THR A 390 3.44 11.66 -32.12
N PHE A 391 4.49 12.27 -31.59
CA PHE A 391 4.64 13.73 -31.60
C PHE A 391 5.33 14.28 -32.87
N ASP A 392 5.57 13.47 -33.89
CA ASP A 392 6.34 13.88 -35.07
C ASP A 392 5.65 15.04 -35.83
N ASP A 393 4.33 14.96 -36.03
CA ASP A 393 3.52 15.97 -36.70
C ASP A 393 2.63 16.73 -35.70
N PHE A 394 2.97 16.73 -34.41
CA PHE A 394 2.17 17.37 -33.39
C PHE A 394 2.27 18.91 -33.45
N ASP A 395 1.14 19.61 -33.43
CA ASP A 395 1.08 21.07 -33.49
C ASP A 395 1.43 21.71 -32.13
N TRP A 396 2.74 21.84 -31.88
CA TRP A 396 3.28 22.48 -30.68
C TRP A 396 2.96 23.99 -30.62
N ASP A 397 2.75 24.65 -31.75
CA ASP A 397 2.39 26.07 -31.76
C ASP A 397 0.96 26.28 -31.28
N LEU A 398 0.04 25.44 -31.74
CA LEU A 398 -1.34 25.45 -31.26
C LEU A 398 -1.38 25.11 -29.74
N LEU A 399 -0.65 24.11 -29.29
CA LEU A 399 -0.60 23.75 -27.86
C LEU A 399 -0.09 24.93 -27.01
N ARG A 400 0.97 25.61 -27.45
CA ARG A 400 1.50 26.80 -26.78
C ARG A 400 0.51 27.95 -26.77
N HIS A 401 -0.16 28.19 -27.90
CA HIS A 401 -1.18 29.20 -28.02
C HIS A 401 -2.34 28.98 -27.03
N GLU A 402 -2.87 27.77 -27.01
CA GLU A 402 -3.97 27.39 -26.11
C GLU A 402 -3.56 27.44 -24.65
N THR A 403 -2.36 26.93 -24.31
CA THR A 403 -1.82 27.03 -22.94
C THR A 403 -1.74 28.50 -22.50
N ALA A 404 -1.22 29.42 -23.37
CA ALA A 404 -1.14 30.83 -23.05
C ALA A 404 -2.53 31.47 -22.90
N ALA A 405 -3.52 31.05 -23.71
CA ALA A 405 -4.90 31.53 -23.59
C ALA A 405 -5.55 31.08 -22.26
N LEU A 406 -5.30 29.83 -21.83
CA LEU A 406 -5.78 29.33 -20.54
C LEU A 406 -5.10 30.03 -19.36
N CYS A 407 -3.81 30.37 -19.46
CA CYS A 407 -3.11 31.20 -18.48
C CYS A 407 -3.77 32.59 -18.32
N ARG A 408 -4.10 33.25 -19.43
CA ARG A 408 -4.83 34.54 -19.37
C ARG A 408 -6.21 34.40 -18.73
N LEU A 409 -6.94 33.33 -19.06
CA LEU A 409 -8.24 33.06 -18.46
C LEU A 409 -8.12 32.74 -16.96
N ALA A 410 -7.06 32.03 -16.52
CA ALA A 410 -6.79 31.82 -15.13
C ALA A 410 -6.59 33.13 -14.36
N GLN A 411 -5.92 34.10 -14.98
CA GLN A 411 -5.77 35.47 -14.46
C GLN A 411 -7.10 36.21 -14.39
N GLU A 412 -7.86 36.21 -15.48
CA GLU A 412 -9.18 36.91 -15.57
C GLU A 412 -10.17 36.36 -14.50
N LEU A 413 -10.14 35.05 -14.26
CA LEU A 413 -11.00 34.38 -13.30
C LEU A 413 -10.41 34.33 -11.89
N GLU A 414 -9.18 34.79 -11.68
CA GLU A 414 -8.45 34.63 -10.42
C GLU A 414 -8.51 33.20 -9.90
N LEU A 415 -8.25 32.22 -10.76
CA LEU A 415 -8.43 30.81 -10.52
C LEU A 415 -7.10 30.06 -10.65
N TRP A 416 -6.75 29.22 -9.67
CA TRP A 416 -5.70 28.24 -9.86
C TRP A 416 -6.13 27.19 -10.89
N LEU A 417 -5.20 26.73 -11.71
CA LEU A 417 -5.44 25.66 -12.67
C LEU A 417 -4.33 24.61 -12.60
N VAL A 418 -4.71 23.36 -12.40
CA VAL A 418 -3.86 22.19 -12.64
C VAL A 418 -4.24 21.63 -13.98
N LEU A 419 -3.35 21.79 -14.96
CA LEU A 419 -3.59 21.51 -16.37
C LEU A 419 -2.77 20.32 -16.86
N GLY A 420 -3.43 19.24 -17.20
CA GLY A 420 -2.80 18.08 -17.86
C GLY A 420 -2.44 18.38 -19.30
N SER A 421 -1.18 18.16 -19.68
CA SER A 421 -0.67 18.47 -21.02
C SER A 421 0.60 17.67 -21.34
N ALA A 422 1.11 17.85 -22.55
CA ALA A 422 2.48 17.48 -22.91
C ALA A 422 3.40 18.72 -22.83
N HIS A 423 4.66 18.50 -22.46
CA HIS A 423 5.67 19.56 -22.47
C HIS A 423 6.84 19.20 -23.38
N TYR A 424 7.08 20.06 -24.35
CA TYR A 424 8.23 19.93 -25.25
C TYR A 424 9.53 20.32 -24.52
N LEU A 425 10.52 19.47 -24.56
CA LEU A 425 11.83 19.71 -23.98
C LEU A 425 12.79 20.29 -25.03
N ASP A 426 13.12 19.48 -26.02
CA ASP A 426 13.99 19.85 -27.16
C ASP A 426 13.80 18.84 -28.32
N ALA A 427 14.48 19.09 -29.45
CA ALA A 427 14.35 18.26 -30.64
C ALA A 427 14.96 16.84 -30.50
N LYS A 428 15.73 16.58 -29.44
CA LYS A 428 16.41 15.28 -29.23
C LYS A 428 15.76 14.45 -28.13
N THR A 429 14.96 15.08 -27.29
CA THR A 429 14.36 14.47 -26.11
C THR A 429 12.85 14.35 -26.33
N LYS A 430 12.29 13.16 -26.04
CA LYS A 430 10.84 12.99 -26.03
C LYS A 430 10.21 14.00 -25.07
N PRO A 431 9.02 14.53 -25.37
CA PRO A 431 8.31 15.42 -24.45
C PRO A 431 7.99 14.72 -23.12
N THR A 432 7.57 15.49 -22.13
CA THR A 432 7.04 14.94 -20.88
C THR A 432 5.52 14.94 -20.89
N ASN A 433 4.91 13.95 -20.24
CA ASN A 433 3.51 13.98 -19.83
C ASN A 433 3.45 14.76 -18.51
N CYS A 434 2.77 15.89 -18.45
CA CYS A 434 2.93 16.82 -17.35
C CYS A 434 1.63 17.40 -16.81
N LEU A 435 1.71 17.94 -15.59
CA LEU A 435 0.73 18.84 -15.01
C LEU A 435 1.36 20.22 -14.81
N TYR A 436 0.84 21.23 -15.49
CA TYR A 436 1.19 22.61 -15.17
C TYR A 436 0.38 23.10 -13.98
N LEU A 437 1.05 23.74 -13.04
CA LEU A 437 0.39 24.49 -11.97
C LEU A 437 0.40 25.98 -12.33
N ILE A 438 -0.76 26.50 -12.64
CA ILE A 438 -0.98 27.90 -13.07
C ILE A 438 -1.66 28.63 -11.92
N ASN A 439 -1.07 29.76 -11.50
CA ASN A 439 -1.60 30.57 -10.41
C ASN A 439 -2.67 31.59 -10.88
N PRO A 440 -3.39 32.24 -9.94
CA PRO A 440 -4.37 33.28 -10.27
C PRO A 440 -3.83 34.53 -10.97
N SER A 441 -2.50 34.68 -11.09
CA SER A 441 -1.88 35.73 -11.93
C SER A 441 -1.59 35.26 -13.36
N GLY A 442 -2.09 34.09 -13.74
CA GLY A 442 -1.88 33.53 -15.08
C GLY A 442 -0.46 33.01 -15.34
N ARG A 443 0.34 32.78 -14.28
CA ARG A 443 1.72 32.29 -14.40
C ARG A 443 1.78 30.80 -14.14
N VAL A 444 2.50 30.07 -14.98
CA VAL A 444 2.95 28.70 -14.67
C VAL A 444 4.00 28.83 -13.55
N VAL A 445 3.64 28.42 -12.34
CA VAL A 445 4.49 28.52 -11.15
C VAL A 445 5.22 27.22 -10.85
N ASP A 446 4.75 26.10 -11.40
CA ASP A 446 5.41 24.81 -11.32
C ASP A 446 4.92 23.86 -12.42
N ARG A 447 5.64 22.76 -12.60
CA ARG A 447 5.30 21.66 -13.51
C ARG A 447 5.71 20.34 -12.89
N TYR A 448 4.78 19.41 -12.79
CA TYR A 448 5.03 18.02 -12.48
C TYR A 448 5.11 17.22 -13.77
N ASP A 449 6.20 16.53 -13.98
CA ASP A 449 6.37 15.57 -15.06
C ASP A 449 6.13 14.15 -14.51
N LYS A 450 5.34 13.34 -15.19
CA LYS A 450 5.00 11.97 -14.77
C LYS A 450 6.26 11.18 -14.43
N SER A 451 6.36 10.75 -13.19
CA SER A 451 7.57 10.10 -12.70
C SER A 451 7.61 8.61 -13.03
N MET A 452 6.45 7.94 -12.94
CA MET A 452 6.29 6.53 -13.23
C MET A 452 5.61 6.35 -14.59
N CYS A 453 6.42 6.19 -15.63
CA CYS A 453 5.94 5.97 -16.98
C CYS A 453 5.58 4.50 -17.21
N THR A 454 4.40 4.23 -17.79
CA THR A 454 4.04 2.89 -18.27
C THR A 454 4.95 2.49 -19.43
N PHE A 455 4.87 1.22 -19.85
CA PHE A 455 5.61 0.77 -21.04
C PHE A 455 5.17 1.54 -22.30
N GLY A 456 3.88 1.85 -22.43
CA GLY A 456 3.38 2.69 -23.51
C GLY A 456 3.91 4.12 -23.44
N ASP A 457 3.90 4.72 -22.22
CA ASP A 457 4.44 6.07 -22.02
C ASP A 457 5.90 6.18 -22.46
N GLN A 458 6.74 5.20 -22.13
CA GLN A 458 8.16 5.23 -22.45
C GLN A 458 8.45 5.28 -23.96
N GLN A 459 7.47 4.94 -24.79
CA GLN A 459 7.60 5.08 -26.26
C GLN A 459 7.45 6.54 -26.70
N HIS A 460 6.69 7.34 -25.95
CA HIS A 460 6.28 8.68 -26.35
C HIS A 460 6.80 9.78 -25.43
N TYR A 461 7.06 9.47 -24.15
CA TYR A 461 7.37 10.47 -23.13
C TYR A 461 8.67 10.16 -22.38
N THR A 462 9.26 11.22 -21.85
CA THR A 462 10.37 11.18 -20.90
C THR A 462 9.83 11.26 -19.47
N ALA A 463 10.35 10.42 -18.59
CA ALA A 463 9.94 10.39 -17.18
C ALA A 463 10.47 11.62 -16.42
N GLY A 464 9.65 12.15 -15.52
CA GLY A 464 10.03 13.17 -14.55
C GLY A 464 10.95 12.63 -13.46
N ASN A 465 11.54 13.54 -12.68
CA ASN A 465 12.51 13.21 -11.64
C ASN A 465 12.34 13.99 -10.33
N ARG A 466 11.19 14.66 -10.14
CA ARG A 466 10.94 15.43 -8.92
C ARG A 466 9.48 15.38 -8.51
N LEU A 467 9.24 15.48 -7.20
CA LEU A 467 7.92 15.69 -6.63
C LEU A 467 7.62 17.19 -6.54
N VAL A 468 6.38 17.56 -6.81
CA VAL A 468 5.92 18.97 -6.79
C VAL A 468 4.90 19.15 -5.69
N THR A 469 5.21 20.05 -4.76
CA THR A 469 4.29 20.46 -3.69
C THR A 469 4.10 21.97 -3.69
N ARG A 470 2.88 22.42 -3.36
CA ARG A 470 2.57 23.84 -3.24
C ARG A 470 1.55 24.08 -2.14
N GLU A 471 1.79 25.09 -1.33
CA GLU A 471 0.79 25.58 -0.41
C GLU A 471 -0.19 26.50 -1.14
N ILE A 472 -1.48 26.19 -1.06
CA ILE A 472 -2.58 26.96 -1.65
C ILE A 472 -3.63 27.14 -0.57
N ARG A 473 -3.85 28.39 -0.12
CA ARG A 473 -4.83 28.72 0.92
C ARG A 473 -4.70 27.84 2.20
N GLY A 474 -3.48 27.63 2.68
CA GLY A 474 -3.20 26.84 3.88
C GLY A 474 -3.26 25.31 3.68
N VAL A 475 -3.58 24.83 2.48
CA VAL A 475 -3.57 23.40 2.15
C VAL A 475 -2.32 23.09 1.33
N LYS A 476 -1.51 22.14 1.77
CA LYS A 476 -0.33 21.69 1.03
C LYS A 476 -0.72 20.62 0.02
N VAL A 477 -0.64 21.01 -1.25
CA VAL A 477 -1.07 20.20 -2.40
C VAL A 477 0.13 19.50 -3.03
N GLY A 478 -0.03 18.23 -3.40
CA GLY A 478 0.91 17.44 -4.21
C GLY A 478 0.30 17.09 -5.56
N LEU A 479 1.14 16.90 -6.59
CA LEU A 479 0.72 16.56 -7.95
C LEU A 479 1.21 15.15 -8.32
N ALA A 480 0.35 14.34 -8.94
CA ALA A 480 0.69 13.01 -9.44
C ALA A 480 -0.08 12.68 -10.73
N ILE A 481 0.45 11.76 -11.53
CA ILE A 481 -0.17 11.33 -12.79
C ILE A 481 -0.31 9.81 -12.83
N CYS A 482 -1.54 9.34 -12.94
CA CYS A 482 -1.98 8.00 -13.35
C CYS A 482 -1.18 6.85 -12.69
N TYR A 483 -0.24 6.28 -13.42
CA TYR A 483 0.55 5.12 -13.01
C TYR A 483 1.40 5.35 -11.74
N ASP A 484 1.61 6.60 -11.31
CA ASP A 484 2.24 6.93 -10.02
C ASP A 484 1.49 6.29 -8.83
N ALA A 485 0.17 6.03 -8.95
CA ALA A 485 -0.63 5.36 -7.92
C ALA A 485 -0.18 3.93 -7.61
N CYS A 486 0.50 3.27 -8.56
CA CYS A 486 1.00 1.90 -8.39
C CYS A 486 2.22 1.81 -7.48
N TRP A 487 2.81 2.96 -7.11
CA TRP A 487 3.94 3.03 -6.17
C TRP A 487 3.52 3.74 -4.89
N PRO A 488 3.24 2.98 -3.81
CA PRO A 488 2.90 3.57 -2.50
C PRO A 488 3.95 4.55 -2.02
N GLN A 489 5.21 4.31 -2.35
CA GLN A 489 6.34 5.17 -2.01
C GLN A 489 6.22 6.60 -2.54
N VAL A 490 5.50 6.82 -3.65
CA VAL A 490 5.26 8.17 -4.17
C VAL A 490 4.41 8.98 -3.19
N TYR A 491 3.32 8.40 -2.69
CA TYR A 491 2.45 9.06 -1.71
C TYR A 491 3.17 9.24 -0.38
N ALA A 492 3.92 8.23 0.09
CA ALA A 492 4.73 8.33 1.29
C ALA A 492 5.75 9.48 1.19
N ALA A 493 6.45 9.61 0.05
CA ALA A 493 7.39 10.70 -0.17
C ALA A 493 6.71 12.09 -0.24
N TYR A 494 5.46 12.18 -0.69
CA TYR A 494 4.67 13.40 -0.60
C TYR A 494 4.28 13.72 0.84
N GLN A 495 3.91 12.71 1.62
CA GLN A 495 3.62 12.87 3.04
C GLN A 495 4.83 13.42 3.80
N GLU A 496 6.03 12.89 3.56
CA GLU A 496 7.28 13.38 4.14
C GLU A 496 7.53 14.88 3.85
N LYS A 497 6.99 15.37 2.75
CA LYS A 497 7.01 16.79 2.40
C LYS A 497 5.87 17.58 3.06
N GLY A 498 5.04 16.95 3.88
CA GLY A 498 3.90 17.56 4.55
C GLY A 498 2.68 17.80 3.65
N THR A 499 2.54 17.05 2.56
CA THR A 499 1.37 17.12 1.67
C THR A 499 0.14 16.57 2.37
N THR A 500 -0.97 17.29 2.30
CA THR A 500 -2.26 16.88 2.89
C THR A 500 -3.33 16.60 1.83
N LEU A 501 -3.14 17.07 0.60
CA LEU A 501 -4.05 16.86 -0.52
C LEU A 501 -3.28 16.47 -1.78
N MET A 502 -3.61 15.34 -2.37
CA MET A 502 -3.10 14.93 -3.69
C MET A 502 -4.09 15.30 -4.79
N LEU A 503 -3.62 16.01 -5.81
CA LEU A 503 -4.30 16.20 -7.08
C LEU A 503 -3.70 15.21 -8.08
N HIS A 504 -4.40 14.10 -8.28
CA HIS A 504 -3.92 12.96 -9.05
C HIS A 504 -4.72 12.83 -10.35
N SER A 505 -4.08 13.15 -11.46
CA SER A 505 -4.68 13.15 -12.79
C SER A 505 -4.47 11.81 -13.48
N PHE A 506 -5.50 11.31 -14.15
CA PHE A 506 -5.49 10.02 -14.84
C PHE A 506 -6.05 10.15 -16.26
N TYR A 507 -5.65 9.21 -17.09
CA TYR A 507 -6.26 8.91 -18.38
C TYR A 507 -6.43 7.38 -18.47
N ASN A 508 -7.43 6.84 -17.77
CA ASN A 508 -7.76 5.43 -17.82
C ASN A 508 -8.97 5.21 -18.72
N ALA A 509 -8.71 5.10 -19.99
CA ALA A 509 -9.70 4.78 -21.02
C ALA A 509 -9.08 3.83 -22.04
N GLY A 510 -9.90 3.13 -22.79
CA GLY A 510 -9.48 2.25 -23.87
C GLY A 510 -9.95 0.80 -23.71
N GLY A 511 -10.39 0.21 -24.82
CA GLY A 511 -10.98 -1.10 -24.84
C GLY A 511 -12.47 -1.13 -24.42
N LYS A 512 -13.22 -2.02 -25.03
CA LYS A 512 -14.67 -2.18 -24.72
C LYS A 512 -14.91 -3.01 -23.48
N GLU A 513 -13.93 -3.80 -23.08
CA GLU A 513 -14.04 -4.71 -21.94
C GLU A 513 -13.51 -4.05 -20.69
N ALA A 514 -14.26 -4.12 -19.61
CA ALA A 514 -13.79 -3.79 -18.29
C ALA A 514 -12.58 -4.67 -17.97
N ASN A 515 -11.47 -4.05 -17.59
CA ASN A 515 -10.31 -4.77 -17.11
C ASN A 515 -10.15 -4.60 -15.59
N CYS A 516 -9.21 -5.28 -15.00
CA CYS A 516 -8.97 -5.18 -13.55
C CYS A 516 -8.67 -3.75 -13.06
N LEU A 517 -8.29 -2.83 -13.95
CA LEU A 517 -8.08 -1.42 -13.61
C LEU A 517 -9.39 -0.70 -13.29
N ASP A 518 -10.53 -1.18 -13.74
CA ASP A 518 -11.83 -0.59 -13.45
C ASP A 518 -12.11 -0.45 -11.96
N VAL A 519 -11.62 -1.41 -11.18
CA VAL A 519 -11.81 -1.45 -9.73
C VAL A 519 -10.58 -0.97 -8.99
N LEU A 520 -9.39 -1.13 -9.57
CA LEU A 520 -8.13 -0.96 -8.85
C LEU A 520 -7.82 0.48 -8.46
N VAL A 521 -8.04 1.47 -9.33
CA VAL A 521 -7.80 2.87 -8.97
C VAL A 521 -8.72 3.31 -7.85
N GLU A 522 -9.98 2.85 -7.86
CA GLU A 522 -10.95 3.10 -6.79
C GLU A 522 -10.63 2.36 -5.49
N ARG A 523 -9.64 1.47 -5.49
CA ARG A 523 -9.08 0.81 -4.31
C ARG A 523 -7.71 1.38 -3.95
N GLN A 524 -6.84 1.55 -4.93
CA GLN A 524 -5.48 2.04 -4.72
C GLN A 524 -5.43 3.46 -4.15
N VAL A 525 -6.15 4.42 -4.76
CA VAL A 525 -6.10 5.81 -4.29
C VAL A 525 -6.66 5.96 -2.88
N PRO A 526 -7.82 5.38 -2.52
CA PRO A 526 -8.27 5.36 -1.12
C PRO A 526 -7.27 4.70 -0.16
N THR A 527 -6.66 3.58 -0.56
CA THR A 527 -5.60 2.95 0.24
C THR A 527 -4.43 3.91 0.48
N ARG A 528 -3.95 4.62 -0.59
CA ARG A 528 -2.88 5.62 -0.43
C ARG A 528 -3.29 6.75 0.52
N CYS A 529 -4.56 7.15 0.47
CA CYS A 529 -5.08 8.18 1.38
C CYS A 529 -5.05 7.70 2.84
N ALA A 530 -5.45 6.47 3.10
CA ALA A 530 -5.43 5.87 4.43
C ALA A 530 -4.00 5.66 4.94
N ASP A 531 -3.13 5.05 4.12
CA ASP A 531 -1.73 4.81 4.46
C ASP A 531 -0.99 6.09 4.89
N ASN A 532 -1.34 7.23 4.29
CA ASN A 532 -0.60 8.47 4.43
C ASN A 532 -1.43 9.61 5.04
N ARG A 533 -2.65 9.35 5.52
CA ARG A 533 -3.58 10.32 6.12
C ARG A 533 -3.76 11.60 5.31
N MET A 534 -3.97 11.47 4.03
CA MET A 534 -4.19 12.59 3.13
C MET A 534 -5.46 12.41 2.32
N TRP A 535 -6.00 13.51 1.82
CA TRP A 535 -7.07 13.51 0.83
C TRP A 535 -6.49 13.33 -0.57
N ALA A 536 -7.29 12.83 -1.48
CA ALA A 536 -6.95 12.86 -2.89
C ALA A 536 -8.16 13.21 -3.77
N VAL A 537 -7.92 14.01 -4.79
CA VAL A 537 -8.83 14.17 -5.93
C VAL A 537 -8.26 13.34 -7.08
N ALA A 538 -8.84 12.20 -7.36
CA ALA A 538 -8.54 11.38 -8.52
C ALA A 538 -9.41 11.86 -9.69
N ASN A 539 -8.77 12.44 -10.70
CA ASN A 539 -9.45 13.00 -11.87
C ASN A 539 -9.16 12.15 -13.11
N ASN A 540 -10.19 11.64 -13.77
CA ASN A 540 -10.07 10.85 -14.99
C ASN A 540 -10.70 11.55 -16.18
N SER A 541 -10.30 11.19 -17.39
CA SER A 541 -11.03 11.54 -18.61
C SER A 541 -12.40 10.85 -18.64
N SER A 542 -13.40 11.46 -19.27
CA SER A 542 -14.66 10.78 -19.62
C SER A 542 -14.69 10.31 -21.08
N ALA A 543 -13.52 10.08 -21.69
CA ALA A 543 -13.42 9.49 -23.02
C ALA A 543 -14.21 8.16 -23.08
N PRO A 544 -14.69 7.76 -24.27
CA PRO A 544 -15.38 6.49 -24.41
C PRO A 544 -14.59 5.33 -23.78
N TYR A 545 -15.27 4.47 -23.05
CA TYR A 545 -14.67 3.35 -22.32
C TYR A 545 -13.69 3.76 -21.20
N SER A 546 -13.92 4.91 -20.56
CA SER A 546 -13.24 5.23 -19.30
C SER A 546 -13.51 4.14 -18.27
N HIS A 547 -12.47 3.69 -17.58
CA HIS A 547 -12.59 2.53 -16.67
C HIS A 547 -13.33 2.90 -15.38
N TRP A 548 -13.22 4.15 -14.94
CA TRP A 548 -13.84 4.68 -13.72
C TRP A 548 -14.08 6.19 -13.84
N ALA A 549 -14.92 6.74 -12.97
CA ALA A 549 -15.23 8.17 -12.92
C ALA A 549 -14.37 8.89 -11.88
N SER A 550 -14.12 10.17 -12.09
CA SER A 550 -13.42 11.03 -11.14
C SER A 550 -14.08 11.00 -9.76
N PHE A 551 -13.28 10.95 -8.71
CA PHE A 551 -13.74 10.88 -7.33
C PHE A 551 -12.83 11.65 -6.35
N VAL A 552 -13.35 11.87 -5.14
CA VAL A 552 -12.61 12.41 -3.99
C VAL A 552 -12.49 11.31 -2.94
N ALA A 553 -11.26 10.98 -2.55
CA ALA A 553 -10.96 10.01 -1.49
C ALA A 553 -10.56 10.73 -0.20
N ARG A 554 -10.98 10.17 0.93
CA ARG A 554 -10.67 10.64 2.29
C ARG A 554 -9.53 9.84 2.93
N PRO A 555 -8.92 10.40 4.00
CA PRO A 555 -7.90 9.69 4.79
C PRO A 555 -8.38 8.38 5.44
N ASP A 556 -9.68 8.16 5.55
CA ASP A 556 -10.30 6.93 6.06
C ASP A 556 -10.61 5.90 4.96
N ALA A 557 -10.02 6.04 3.78
CA ALA A 557 -10.26 5.23 2.59
C ALA A 557 -11.70 5.29 2.03
N THR A 558 -12.55 6.20 2.50
CA THR A 558 -13.90 6.38 1.93
C THR A 558 -13.88 7.33 0.74
N ILE A 559 -14.84 7.16 -0.16
CA ILE A 559 -15.06 8.06 -1.29
C ILE A 559 -16.12 9.09 -0.91
N ALA A 560 -15.71 10.36 -0.83
CA ALA A 560 -16.56 11.48 -0.46
C ALA A 560 -17.54 11.86 -1.58
N ARG A 561 -17.05 11.91 -2.81
CA ARG A 561 -17.81 12.29 -4.02
C ARG A 561 -17.31 11.52 -5.22
N ARG A 562 -18.21 11.30 -6.19
CA ARG A 562 -17.90 10.67 -7.46
C ARG A 562 -18.72 11.31 -8.57
N LEU A 563 -18.16 11.43 -9.76
CA LEU A 563 -18.89 11.77 -10.99
C LEU A 563 -19.50 10.52 -11.63
N THR A 564 -20.28 10.71 -12.68
CA THR A 564 -20.83 9.60 -13.48
C THR A 564 -19.80 9.14 -14.50
N ARG A 565 -19.59 7.84 -14.62
CA ARG A 565 -18.67 7.24 -15.58
C ARG A 565 -19.09 7.55 -17.01
N ASN A 566 -18.12 7.86 -17.89
CA ASN A 566 -18.31 8.18 -19.32
C ASN A 566 -19.19 9.40 -19.60
N GLU A 567 -19.45 10.24 -18.61
CA GLU A 567 -20.18 11.49 -18.77
C GLU A 567 -19.28 12.69 -18.48
N ALA A 568 -19.38 13.74 -19.29
CA ALA A 568 -18.71 14.99 -18.99
C ALA A 568 -19.37 15.66 -17.78
N GLY A 569 -18.56 16.07 -16.79
CA GLY A 569 -19.09 16.63 -15.56
C GLY A 569 -18.03 17.35 -14.72
N MET A 570 -18.49 18.01 -13.66
CA MET A 570 -17.62 18.69 -12.70
C MET A 570 -18.20 18.58 -11.30
N MET A 571 -17.37 18.20 -10.33
CA MET A 571 -17.65 18.28 -8.90
C MET A 571 -16.81 19.38 -8.25
N VAL A 572 -17.32 19.93 -7.15
CA VAL A 572 -16.58 20.86 -6.28
C VAL A 572 -16.54 20.27 -4.88
N HIS A 573 -15.37 20.26 -4.27
CA HIS A 573 -15.16 19.75 -2.91
C HIS A 573 -14.27 20.71 -2.13
N GLU A 574 -14.54 20.86 -0.84
CA GLU A 574 -13.81 21.78 0.05
C GLU A 574 -12.87 20.98 0.95
N PHE A 575 -11.66 21.47 1.15
CA PHE A 575 -10.63 20.85 1.97
C PHE A 575 -10.10 21.82 3.04
N PRO A 576 -9.81 21.32 4.26
CA PRO A 576 -10.05 19.94 4.70
C PRO A 576 -11.55 19.61 4.78
N ASP A 577 -11.89 18.33 4.60
CA ASP A 577 -13.24 17.81 4.79
C ASP A 577 -13.32 17.05 6.12
N THR A 578 -14.51 16.87 6.63
CA THR A 578 -14.74 16.01 7.79
C THR A 578 -14.51 14.53 7.42
N LEU A 579 -13.88 13.80 8.32
CA LEU A 579 -13.77 12.35 8.18
C LEU A 579 -15.14 11.70 8.35
N SER A 580 -15.34 10.53 7.74
CA SER A 580 -16.56 9.76 7.97
C SER A 580 -16.57 9.19 9.39
N ASP A 581 -17.76 9.02 9.99
CA ASP A 581 -17.92 8.40 11.31
C ASP A 581 -17.67 6.88 11.30
N LYS A 582 -17.17 6.34 10.19
CA LYS A 582 -16.95 4.91 10.04
C LYS A 582 -15.59 4.50 10.57
N GLY A 583 -15.64 3.80 11.70
CA GLY A 583 -14.60 2.89 12.11
C GLY A 583 -13.43 3.48 12.86
N TRP A 584 -12.61 2.59 13.31
CA TRP A 584 -11.39 2.75 14.05
C TRP A 584 -10.31 3.61 13.35
N TYR A 585 -10.49 3.95 12.09
CA TYR A 585 -9.65 4.93 11.36
C TYR A 585 -9.50 6.27 12.05
N HIS A 586 -10.49 6.68 12.85
CA HIS A 586 -10.38 7.88 13.66
C HIS A 586 -9.32 7.74 14.76
N ASN A 587 -9.12 6.52 15.24
CA ASN A 587 -8.22 6.22 16.35
C ASN A 587 -6.86 5.72 15.88
N PHE A 588 -6.81 5.03 14.73
CA PHE A 588 -5.57 4.55 14.16
C PHE A 588 -4.96 5.60 13.22
N GLN A 589 -3.94 6.23 13.69
CA GLN A 589 -3.07 7.02 12.83
C GLN A 589 -2.02 6.08 12.25
N PRO A 590 -1.79 6.07 10.91
CA PRO A 590 -0.63 5.38 10.38
C PRO A 590 0.60 5.83 11.15
N MET A 591 1.27 4.90 11.74
CA MET A 591 2.36 5.15 12.68
C MET A 591 3.53 5.91 12.05
N ARG A 592 3.66 5.86 10.71
CA ARG A 592 4.69 6.61 10.00
C ARG A 592 4.53 8.14 10.12
N ILE A 593 3.38 8.63 10.59
CA ILE A 593 3.18 10.06 10.87
C ILE A 593 3.72 10.45 12.25
N ARG A 594 4.00 9.46 13.09
CA ARG A 594 4.42 9.68 14.46
C ARG A 594 5.87 9.32 14.66
N GLN A 595 6.66 10.28 14.49
CA GLN A 595 8.08 10.09 14.28
C GLN A 595 8.92 10.52 15.46
N ASP A 596 8.32 11.09 16.44
CA ASP A 596 8.85 11.35 17.76
C ASP A 596 8.75 10.14 18.70
N GLU A 597 7.99 9.11 18.28
CA GLU A 597 7.85 7.88 19.05
C GLU A 597 8.66 6.76 18.40
N PRO A 598 9.84 6.44 18.89
CA PRO A 598 10.71 5.41 18.31
C PRO A 598 10.11 4.01 18.33
N LEU A 599 9.05 3.82 19.11
CA LEU A 599 8.35 2.56 19.28
C LEU A 599 7.83 1.93 18.01
N THR A 600 7.52 2.74 17.03
CA THR A 600 6.78 2.29 15.87
C THR A 600 7.61 2.17 14.63
N PHE A 601 8.73 2.87 14.59
CA PHE A 601 9.60 2.93 13.43
C PHE A 601 11.03 2.51 13.72
N GLY A 602 11.42 2.57 14.96
CA GLY A 602 12.78 2.25 15.34
C GLY A 602 13.10 0.77 15.17
N ALA A 603 14.37 0.48 15.26
CA ALA A 603 14.84 -0.87 15.50
C ALA A 603 14.22 -1.43 16.80
N ALA A 604 14.27 -2.72 16.99
CA ALA A 604 13.81 -3.34 18.24
C ALA A 604 14.41 -2.70 19.50
N SER A 605 15.61 -2.11 19.37
CA SER A 605 16.28 -1.32 20.42
C SER A 605 15.51 -0.09 20.87
N ASP A 606 14.60 0.42 20.06
CA ASP A 606 13.81 1.62 20.37
C ASP A 606 12.50 1.27 21.09
N HIS A 607 12.28 -0.01 21.38
CA HIS A 607 11.12 -0.44 22.14
C HIS A 607 11.17 0.13 23.58
N PRO A 608 10.06 0.55 24.21
CA PRO A 608 10.06 1.20 25.52
C PRO A 608 10.77 0.42 26.60
N ARG A 609 10.69 -0.92 26.58
CA ARG A 609 11.41 -1.77 27.52
C ARG A 609 12.92 -1.68 27.41
N GLN A 610 13.40 -1.41 26.20
CA GLN A 610 14.82 -1.26 25.94
C GLN A 610 15.29 0.15 26.25
N ALA A 611 14.40 1.15 26.17
CA ALA A 611 14.68 2.53 26.48
C ALA A 611 14.75 2.82 27.98
N ASP A 612 14.04 2.08 28.82
CA ASP A 612 14.03 2.27 30.28
C ASP A 612 15.22 1.61 31.01
N GLY A 613 16.11 0.95 30.26
CA GLY A 613 17.31 0.36 30.81
C GLY A 613 17.11 -0.95 31.56
N THR A 614 15.91 -1.52 31.53
CA THR A 614 15.65 -2.84 32.14
C THR A 614 16.18 -3.98 31.28
N SER A 615 16.51 -3.70 30.02
CA SER A 615 17.26 -4.56 29.12
C SER A 615 18.74 -4.23 29.15
N LYS A 616 19.38 -4.35 30.27
CA LYS A 616 20.85 -4.35 30.27
C LYS A 616 21.37 -5.75 29.96
N PRO A 617 22.49 -5.82 29.18
CA PRO A 617 23.10 -7.09 28.81
C PRO A 617 23.52 -7.92 29.99
#